data_b756b4bab3fbd549057ceb0531e7e1bb
#
_entry.id   b756b4bab3fbd549057ceb0531e7e1bb
#
_cell.length_a   1.000
_cell.length_b   1.000
_cell.length_c   1.000
_cell.angle_alpha   90.00
_cell.angle_beta   90.00
_cell.angle_gamma   90.00
#
_symmetry.space_group_name_H-M   'P 1'
#
loop_
_entity.id
_entity.type
_entity.pdbx_description
1 polymer ?
#
loop_
_entity_poly.entity_id
_entity_poly.type
_entity_poly.pdbx_seq_one_letter_code
_entity_poly.pdbx_strand_id
1 'polypeptide(L)'
;MTVHWIEGVADHSVDIGARLATDVRLDEAIALRRCAMYRTAFRAAAVGYPAEAMHVDAIAGWMRRQGVTVDVACVDDLDWTAIAGIHPSHIVMHELDEVSGPLALGYGVSRVIVDSAAQMAILCTSGTRPQCVLLDVTDGHVDEAMIADRRVRLDGLHYVTDGADIAGLAEILFGMIAEMTLISRRRAEVMSRLSVGDVDLTDMDDDPRSLRRVAETIDEIVEEACVRFRYPRPALTISPRPSTLLPAA
;
A
#
# COMPACT_ATOMS: atom_id res chain seq x y z
N MET A 1 21.46 -26.89 -60.43
CA MET A 1 21.84 -26.76 -59.01
C MET A 1 20.75 -25.96 -58.36
N THR A 2 19.76 -26.65 -57.77
CA THR A 2 18.57 -26.07 -57.17
C THR A 2 18.81 -26.07 -55.67
N VAL A 3 18.86 -24.90 -55.05
CA VAL A 3 19.11 -24.76 -53.61
C VAL A 3 17.76 -24.91 -52.88
N HIS A 4 17.56 -26.04 -52.18
CA HIS A 4 16.55 -26.25 -51.17
C HIS A 4 17.02 -25.63 -49.85
N TRP A 5 16.52 -24.50 -49.46
CA TRP A 5 16.58 -24.00 -48.10
C TRP A 5 15.34 -23.15 -47.83
N ILE A 6 14.70 -23.40 -46.71
CA ILE A 6 13.64 -22.67 -45.98
C ILE A 6 12.27 -23.41 -45.98
N GLU A 7 12.27 -24.56 -45.34
CA GLU A 7 11.06 -25.09 -44.70
C GLU A 7 11.48 -25.59 -43.31
N GLY A 8 11.46 -24.75 -42.32
CA GLY A 8 11.79 -25.16 -40.95
C GLY A 8 11.82 -24.05 -39.90
N VAL A 9 11.66 -22.78 -40.31
CA VAL A 9 11.77 -21.66 -39.34
C VAL A 9 10.41 -21.10 -38.93
N ALA A 10 9.33 -21.40 -39.66
CA ALA A 10 8.02 -20.86 -39.35
C ALA A 10 7.28 -21.55 -38.19
N ASP A 11 7.64 -22.78 -37.85
CA ASP A 11 6.89 -23.56 -36.83
C ASP A 11 7.39 -23.31 -35.39
N HIS A 12 8.66 -22.91 -35.22
CA HIS A 12 9.21 -22.62 -33.89
C HIS A 12 8.83 -21.26 -33.33
N SER A 13 8.62 -20.26 -34.18
CA SER A 13 8.28 -18.89 -33.72
C SER A 13 6.82 -18.77 -33.23
N VAL A 14 5.92 -19.58 -33.79
CA VAL A 14 4.50 -19.61 -33.39
C VAL A 14 4.33 -20.29 -32.03
N ASP A 15 5.10 -21.35 -31.77
CA ASP A 15 5.04 -22.11 -30.50
C ASP A 15 5.66 -21.28 -29.34
N ILE A 16 6.73 -20.53 -29.57
CA ILE A 16 7.33 -19.65 -28.58
C ILE A 16 6.38 -18.49 -28.23
N GLY A 17 5.78 -17.85 -29.24
CA GLY A 17 4.82 -16.76 -28.99
C GLY A 17 3.57 -17.23 -28.27
N ALA A 18 3.05 -18.42 -28.59
CA ALA A 18 1.91 -19.01 -27.91
C ALA A 18 2.24 -19.42 -26.46
N ARG A 19 3.42 -19.95 -26.20
CA ARG A 19 3.88 -20.29 -24.84
C ARG A 19 4.10 -19.04 -24.00
N LEU A 20 4.80 -18.02 -24.51
CA LEU A 20 4.99 -16.75 -23.80
C LEU A 20 3.65 -16.08 -23.49
N ALA A 21 2.71 -16.02 -24.43
CA ALA A 21 1.38 -15.46 -24.19
C ALA A 21 0.55 -16.27 -23.19
N THR A 22 0.77 -17.60 -23.10
CA THR A 22 0.10 -18.46 -22.12
C THR A 22 0.71 -18.27 -20.73
N ASP A 23 2.02 -18.17 -20.61
CA ASP A 23 2.73 -17.95 -19.36
C ASP A 23 2.37 -16.59 -18.77
N VAL A 24 2.39 -15.50 -19.56
CA VAL A 24 1.96 -14.16 -19.12
C VAL A 24 0.51 -14.18 -18.60
N ARG A 25 -0.43 -14.85 -19.30
CA ARG A 25 -1.82 -14.95 -18.82
C ARG A 25 -1.97 -15.76 -17.54
N LEU A 26 -1.11 -16.75 -17.33
CA LEU A 26 -1.10 -17.55 -16.11
C LEU A 26 -0.62 -16.71 -14.94
N ASP A 27 0.44 -15.92 -15.11
CA ASP A 27 1.00 -15.03 -14.10
C ASP A 27 0.00 -13.93 -13.71
N GLU A 28 -0.69 -13.34 -14.69
CA GLU A 28 -1.78 -12.38 -14.43
C GLU A 28 -2.91 -12.99 -13.60
N ALA A 29 -3.32 -14.21 -13.90
CA ALA A 29 -4.37 -14.91 -13.17
C ALA A 29 -3.95 -15.24 -11.73
N ILE A 30 -2.68 -15.60 -11.53
CA ILE A 30 -2.10 -15.83 -10.19
C ILE A 30 -2.09 -14.53 -9.39
N ALA A 31 -1.55 -13.46 -9.96
CA ALA A 31 -1.50 -12.17 -9.30
C ALA A 31 -2.89 -11.65 -8.91
N LEU A 32 -3.87 -11.72 -9.82
CA LEU A 32 -5.25 -11.34 -9.55
C LEU A 32 -5.88 -12.19 -8.43
N ARG A 33 -5.61 -13.50 -8.43
CA ARG A 33 -6.07 -14.40 -7.37
C ARG A 33 -5.47 -14.02 -6.02
N ARG A 34 -4.17 -13.71 -5.96
CA ARG A 34 -3.50 -13.25 -4.74
C ARG A 34 -4.13 -11.96 -4.23
N CYS A 35 -4.28 -10.94 -5.07
CA CYS A 35 -4.95 -9.69 -4.69
C CYS A 35 -6.34 -9.94 -4.09
N ALA A 36 -7.16 -10.78 -4.72
CA ALA A 36 -8.49 -11.11 -4.22
C ALA A 36 -8.46 -11.91 -2.91
N MET A 37 -7.45 -12.77 -2.73
CA MET A 37 -7.25 -13.56 -1.52
C MET A 37 -6.90 -12.68 -0.31
N TYR A 38 -5.98 -11.72 -0.48
CA TYR A 38 -5.65 -10.73 0.55
C TYR A 38 -6.88 -9.95 1.00
N ARG A 39 -7.61 -9.38 0.05
CA ARG A 39 -8.85 -8.66 0.36
C ARG A 39 -9.86 -9.51 1.14
N THR A 40 -9.94 -10.81 0.83
CA THR A 40 -10.87 -11.72 1.49
C THR A 40 -10.42 -12.10 2.89
N ALA A 41 -9.10 -12.23 3.11
CA ALA A 41 -8.52 -12.57 4.40
C ALA A 41 -8.61 -11.40 5.39
N PHE A 42 -8.20 -10.22 4.99
CA PHE A 42 -8.16 -9.01 5.83
C PHE A 42 -9.52 -8.28 5.87
N ARG A 43 -10.53 -8.91 6.50
CA ARG A 43 -11.89 -8.34 6.56
C ARG A 43 -12.03 -7.17 7.52
N ALA A 44 -11.24 -7.15 8.59
CA ALA A 44 -11.25 -6.11 9.62
C ALA A 44 -10.25 -4.98 9.31
N ALA A 45 -9.40 -5.16 8.29
CA ALA A 45 -8.44 -4.18 7.81
C ALA A 45 -8.65 -3.88 6.32
N ALA A 46 -8.27 -2.69 5.88
CA ALA A 46 -8.12 -2.40 4.47
C ALA A 46 -6.82 -3.04 3.95
N VAL A 47 -6.79 -3.38 2.68
CA VAL A 47 -5.55 -3.79 1.99
C VAL A 47 -5.14 -2.67 1.05
N GLY A 48 -3.92 -2.17 1.21
CA GLY A 48 -3.25 -1.28 0.27
C GLY A 48 -2.55 -2.09 -0.81
N TYR A 49 -2.69 -1.69 -2.06
CA TYR A 49 -2.08 -2.36 -3.20
C TYR A 49 -1.09 -1.42 -3.87
N PRO A 50 0.12 -1.90 -4.19
CA PRO A 50 1.11 -1.06 -4.86
C PRO A 50 0.63 -0.68 -6.26
N ALA A 51 0.90 0.56 -6.67
CA ALA A 51 0.55 1.06 -8.00
C ALA A 51 1.15 0.22 -9.13
N GLU A 52 2.33 -0.35 -8.92
CA GLU A 52 2.99 -1.26 -9.86
C GLU A 52 2.10 -2.42 -10.33
N ALA A 53 1.21 -2.91 -9.45
CA ALA A 53 0.28 -3.98 -9.81
C ALA A 53 -0.71 -3.57 -10.92
N MET A 54 -0.91 -2.28 -11.15
CA MET A 54 -1.80 -1.77 -12.19
C MET A 54 -1.20 -1.86 -13.61
N HIS A 55 0.08 -2.16 -13.75
CA HIS A 55 0.67 -2.46 -15.05
C HIS A 55 0.05 -3.73 -15.69
N VAL A 56 -0.68 -4.50 -14.90
CA VAL A 56 -1.48 -5.62 -15.36
C VAL A 56 -2.94 -5.17 -15.50
N ASP A 57 -3.44 -5.03 -16.71
CA ASP A 57 -4.78 -4.51 -17.02
C ASP A 57 -5.91 -5.21 -16.23
N ALA A 58 -5.80 -6.52 -16.06
CA ALA A 58 -6.77 -7.31 -15.31
C ALA A 58 -6.83 -6.88 -13.83
N ILE A 59 -5.67 -6.59 -13.23
CA ILE A 59 -5.55 -6.12 -11.84
C ILE A 59 -6.05 -4.69 -11.73
N ALA A 60 -5.64 -3.78 -12.63
CA ALA A 60 -6.12 -2.40 -12.67
C ALA A 60 -7.65 -2.32 -12.74
N GLY A 61 -8.25 -3.10 -13.65
CA GLY A 61 -9.70 -3.21 -13.77
C GLY A 61 -10.37 -3.78 -12.51
N TRP A 62 -9.74 -4.75 -11.85
CA TRP A 62 -10.22 -5.32 -10.60
C TRP A 62 -10.13 -4.30 -9.46
N MET A 63 -8.99 -3.62 -9.28
CA MET A 63 -8.79 -2.59 -8.26
C MET A 63 -9.84 -1.48 -8.35
N ARG A 64 -10.08 -0.98 -9.56
CA ARG A 64 -11.12 0.04 -9.83
C ARG A 64 -12.51 -0.45 -9.43
N ARG A 65 -12.90 -1.66 -9.84
CA ARG A 65 -14.23 -2.21 -9.50
C ARG A 65 -14.41 -2.47 -8.02
N GLN A 66 -13.35 -2.84 -7.32
CA GLN A 66 -13.39 -3.16 -5.90
C GLN A 66 -13.24 -1.93 -5.00
N GLY A 67 -12.82 -0.78 -5.54
CA GLY A 67 -12.57 0.44 -4.76
C GLY A 67 -11.55 0.20 -3.65
N VAL A 68 -10.45 -0.48 -3.98
CA VAL A 68 -9.37 -0.76 -3.03
C VAL A 68 -8.45 0.44 -2.86
N THR A 69 -7.71 0.50 -1.77
CA THR A 69 -6.65 1.49 -1.57
C THR A 69 -5.46 1.18 -2.47
N VAL A 70 -4.89 2.20 -3.10
CA VAL A 70 -3.70 2.11 -3.94
C VAL A 70 -2.61 2.98 -3.34
N ASP A 71 -1.46 2.37 -3.11
CA ASP A 71 -0.25 3.04 -2.60
C ASP A 71 0.59 3.50 -3.79
N VAL A 72 0.91 4.79 -3.82
CA VAL A 72 1.59 5.49 -4.92
C VAL A 72 2.88 6.07 -4.38
N ALA A 73 4.02 5.68 -4.95
CA ALA A 73 5.33 6.13 -4.51
C ALA A 73 5.85 7.34 -5.30
N CYS A 74 5.46 7.51 -6.56
CA CYS A 74 6.00 8.55 -7.43
C CYS A 74 4.93 9.16 -8.35
N VAL A 75 5.33 10.17 -9.13
CA VAL A 75 4.44 10.85 -10.09
C VAL A 75 3.98 9.91 -11.20
N ASP A 76 4.86 9.05 -11.70
CA ASP A 76 4.51 8.10 -12.76
C ASP A 76 3.42 7.12 -12.29
N ASP A 77 3.48 6.68 -11.03
CA ASP A 77 2.43 5.87 -10.42
C ASP A 77 1.10 6.62 -10.32
N LEU A 78 1.15 7.92 -10.01
CA LEU A 78 -0.04 8.76 -9.95
C LEU A 78 -0.70 8.87 -11.33
N ASP A 79 0.09 9.03 -12.39
CA ASP A 79 -0.40 9.03 -13.77
C ASP A 79 -1.04 7.68 -14.13
N TRP A 80 -0.44 6.56 -13.72
CA TRP A 80 -1.03 5.24 -13.91
C TRP A 80 -2.36 5.08 -13.18
N THR A 81 -2.51 5.62 -11.97
CA THR A 81 -3.80 5.59 -11.26
C THR A 81 -4.87 6.35 -12.02
N ALA A 82 -4.50 7.50 -12.63
CA ALA A 82 -5.41 8.30 -13.45
C ALA A 82 -5.86 7.53 -14.70
N ILE A 83 -4.90 6.93 -15.43
CA ILE A 83 -5.16 6.12 -16.63
C ILE A 83 -6.06 4.91 -16.29
N ALA A 84 -5.79 4.23 -15.19
CA ALA A 84 -6.58 3.08 -14.71
C ALA A 84 -7.98 3.48 -14.22
N GLY A 85 -8.25 4.78 -14.03
CA GLY A 85 -9.52 5.31 -13.54
C GLY A 85 -9.76 5.02 -12.06
N ILE A 86 -8.69 4.98 -11.26
CA ILE A 86 -8.78 4.88 -9.80
C ILE A 86 -9.29 6.22 -9.25
N HIS A 87 -10.30 6.15 -8.39
CA HIS A 87 -10.82 7.38 -7.79
C HIS A 87 -9.83 7.95 -6.77
N PRO A 88 -9.55 9.28 -6.76
CA PRO A 88 -8.56 9.89 -5.88
C PRO A 88 -8.74 9.58 -4.38
N SER A 89 -9.97 9.36 -3.93
CA SER A 89 -10.26 8.98 -2.55
C SER A 89 -9.68 7.62 -2.13
N HIS A 90 -9.21 6.82 -3.06
CA HIS A 90 -8.58 5.52 -2.83
C HIS A 90 -7.06 5.56 -2.95
N ILE A 91 -6.48 6.73 -3.23
CA ILE A 91 -5.03 6.89 -3.39
C ILE A 91 -4.40 7.37 -2.10
N VAL A 92 -3.29 6.72 -1.73
CA VAL A 92 -2.37 7.14 -0.67
C VAL A 92 -1.03 7.42 -1.32
N MET A 93 -0.55 8.66 -1.17
CA MET A 93 0.73 9.09 -1.74
C MET A 93 1.84 9.00 -0.70
N HIS A 94 2.93 8.37 -1.07
CA HIS A 94 4.18 8.33 -0.32
C HIS A 94 5.18 9.34 -0.92
N GLU A 95 6.26 9.63 -0.20
CA GLU A 95 7.45 10.33 -0.69
C GLU A 95 7.17 11.63 -1.47
N LEU A 96 6.67 12.64 -0.78
CA LEU A 96 6.41 13.94 -1.40
C LEU A 96 7.69 14.73 -1.65
N ASP A 97 7.77 15.31 -2.85
CA ASP A 97 8.74 16.31 -3.21
C ASP A 97 8.06 17.59 -3.75
N GLU A 98 8.87 18.55 -4.20
CA GLU A 98 8.38 19.82 -4.75
C GLU A 98 7.57 19.66 -6.04
N VAL A 99 7.69 18.53 -6.74
CA VAL A 99 6.96 18.22 -7.98
C VAL A 99 5.73 17.39 -7.70
N SER A 100 5.90 16.29 -6.99
CA SER A 100 4.83 15.32 -6.69
C SER A 100 3.78 15.87 -5.73
N GLY A 101 4.17 16.70 -4.76
CA GLY A 101 3.27 17.27 -3.78
C GLY A 101 2.13 18.10 -4.38
N PRO A 102 2.43 19.16 -5.17
CA PRO A 102 1.39 19.94 -5.85
C PRO A 102 0.50 19.10 -6.79
N LEU A 103 1.07 18.13 -7.50
CA LEU A 103 0.33 17.25 -8.40
C LEU A 103 -0.64 16.34 -7.63
N ALA A 104 -0.17 15.70 -6.56
CA ALA A 104 -0.99 14.84 -5.71
C ALA A 104 -2.17 15.62 -5.10
N LEU A 105 -1.91 16.83 -4.60
CA LEU A 105 -2.94 17.72 -4.07
C LEU A 105 -3.92 18.19 -5.15
N GLY A 106 -3.42 18.52 -6.33
CA GLY A 106 -4.25 18.90 -7.49
C GLY A 106 -5.12 17.75 -7.98
N TYR A 107 -4.62 16.52 -7.92
CA TYR A 107 -5.36 15.31 -8.24
C TYR A 107 -6.40 14.97 -7.18
N GLY A 108 -6.20 15.40 -5.94
CA GLY A 108 -7.12 15.22 -4.83
C GLY A 108 -6.96 13.86 -4.14
N VAL A 109 -5.71 13.40 -3.98
CA VAL A 109 -5.42 12.15 -3.25
C VAL A 109 -6.01 12.18 -1.84
N SER A 110 -6.42 11.04 -1.33
CA SER A 110 -7.15 10.97 -0.07
C SER A 110 -6.26 11.20 1.14
N ARG A 111 -5.03 10.73 1.07
CA ARG A 111 -4.07 10.75 2.16
C ARG A 111 -2.65 10.87 1.61
N VAL A 112 -1.79 11.41 2.45
CA VAL A 112 -0.37 11.54 2.17
C VAL A 112 0.40 11.00 3.37
N ILE A 113 1.43 10.21 3.13
CA ILE A 113 2.39 9.76 4.13
C ILE A 113 3.56 10.74 4.09
N VAL A 114 3.98 11.22 5.25
CA VAL A 114 5.10 12.16 5.39
C VAL A 114 6.07 11.68 6.47
N ASP A 115 7.35 11.76 6.16
CA ASP A 115 8.46 11.37 7.04
C ASP A 115 9.23 12.58 7.62
N SER A 116 9.05 13.77 7.03
CA SER A 116 9.88 14.93 7.35
C SER A 116 9.10 16.25 7.41
N ALA A 117 9.65 17.19 8.16
CA ALA A 117 9.15 18.56 8.21
C ALA A 117 9.20 19.25 6.83
N ALA A 118 10.13 18.87 5.96
CA ALA A 118 10.21 19.38 4.59
C ALA A 118 9.00 18.97 3.75
N GLN A 119 8.63 17.69 3.76
CA GLN A 119 7.41 17.19 3.10
C GLN A 119 6.14 17.85 3.68
N MET A 120 6.09 18.02 5.01
CA MET A 120 5.00 18.72 5.67
C MET A 120 4.87 20.17 5.17
N ALA A 121 6.00 20.87 5.00
CA ALA A 121 6.01 22.24 4.49
C ALA A 121 5.47 22.33 3.05
N ILE A 122 5.80 21.36 2.19
CA ILE A 122 5.26 21.27 0.82
C ILE A 122 3.73 21.21 0.85
N LEU A 123 3.17 20.33 1.68
CA LEU A 123 1.71 20.21 1.83
C LEU A 123 1.06 21.51 2.30
N CYS A 124 1.69 22.18 3.27
CA CYS A 124 1.17 23.41 3.84
C CYS A 124 1.21 24.61 2.88
N THR A 125 2.14 24.61 1.92
CA THR A 125 2.29 25.70 0.94
C THR A 125 1.46 25.47 -0.32
N SER A 126 1.22 24.22 -0.71
CA SER A 126 0.56 23.88 -1.96
C SER A 126 -0.96 23.65 -1.82
N GLY A 127 -1.45 23.42 -0.60
CA GLY A 127 -2.85 23.04 -0.35
C GLY A 127 -3.75 24.21 0.01
N THR A 128 -4.96 24.22 -0.53
CA THR A 128 -6.04 25.16 -0.15
C THR A 128 -6.96 24.58 0.93
N ARG A 129 -6.83 23.30 1.25
CA ARG A 129 -7.62 22.58 2.27
C ARG A 129 -6.69 21.76 3.15
N PRO A 130 -7.05 21.55 4.44
CA PRO A 130 -6.28 20.65 5.29
C PRO A 130 -6.22 19.25 4.67
N GLN A 131 -5.00 18.79 4.40
CA GLN A 131 -4.75 17.45 3.88
C GLN A 131 -4.76 16.43 5.03
N CYS A 132 -5.28 15.22 4.76
CA CYS A 132 -5.15 14.10 5.68
C CYS A 132 -3.74 13.52 5.60
N VAL A 133 -3.05 13.48 6.72
CA VAL A 133 -1.66 13.06 6.80
C VAL A 133 -1.53 11.84 7.70
N LEU A 134 -0.73 10.87 7.28
CA LEU A 134 -0.17 9.83 8.13
C LEU A 134 1.31 10.18 8.34
N LEU A 135 1.76 10.18 9.59
CA LEU A 135 3.20 10.35 9.89
C LEU A 135 3.90 9.00 9.74
N ASP A 136 4.98 8.97 9.00
CA ASP A 136 5.87 7.82 8.98
C ASP A 136 6.68 7.80 10.28
N VAL A 137 6.66 6.64 10.94
CA VAL A 137 7.36 6.41 12.20
C VAL A 137 8.37 5.26 12.10
N THR A 138 8.73 4.88 10.88
CA THR A 138 9.65 3.76 10.59
C THR A 138 10.99 3.96 11.26
N ASP A 139 11.54 5.17 11.22
CA ASP A 139 12.81 5.52 11.85
C ASP A 139 12.72 5.75 13.37
N GLY A 140 11.53 5.51 13.96
CA GLY A 140 11.32 5.63 15.41
C GLY A 140 11.33 7.06 15.95
N HIS A 141 11.36 8.07 15.07
CA HIS A 141 11.39 9.48 15.47
C HIS A 141 10.34 10.30 14.73
N VAL A 142 9.48 10.96 15.46
CA VAL A 142 8.54 11.94 14.92
C VAL A 142 8.98 13.33 15.35
N ASP A 143 9.18 14.22 14.39
CA ASP A 143 9.53 15.61 14.67
C ASP A 143 8.37 16.31 15.41
N GLU A 144 8.70 16.93 16.56
CA GLU A 144 7.75 17.70 17.35
C GLU A 144 7.10 18.83 16.53
N ALA A 145 7.83 19.40 15.56
CA ALA A 145 7.29 20.43 14.68
C ALA A 145 6.16 19.88 13.78
N MET A 146 6.30 18.63 13.32
CA MET A 146 5.24 17.96 12.53
C MET A 146 4.00 17.70 13.38
N ILE A 147 4.20 17.25 14.63
CA ILE A 147 3.10 17.03 15.58
C ILE A 147 2.38 18.35 15.90
N ALA A 148 3.11 19.45 16.02
CA ALA A 148 2.56 20.75 16.38
C ALA A 148 1.83 21.46 15.23
N ASP A 149 2.08 21.08 13.97
CA ASP A 149 1.51 21.76 12.81
C ASP A 149 -0.01 21.51 12.68
N ARG A 150 -0.78 22.57 12.80
CA ARG A 150 -2.26 22.55 12.75
C ARG A 150 -2.82 22.83 11.35
N ARG A 151 -1.98 23.08 10.36
CA ARG A 151 -2.39 23.32 8.97
C ARG A 151 -2.79 22.03 8.27
N VAL A 152 -2.35 20.89 8.79
CA VAL A 152 -2.73 19.56 8.32
C VAL A 152 -3.59 18.84 9.33
N ARG A 153 -4.44 17.92 8.84
CA ARG A 153 -5.17 16.99 9.69
C ARG A 153 -4.35 15.72 9.86
N LEU A 154 -3.86 15.52 11.06
CA LEU A 154 -3.12 14.31 11.40
C LEU A 154 -4.10 13.16 11.61
N ASP A 155 -4.18 12.24 10.64
CA ASP A 155 -5.18 11.17 10.58
C ASP A 155 -4.68 9.88 11.21
N GLY A 156 -3.35 9.65 11.24
CA GLY A 156 -2.76 8.45 11.80
C GLY A 156 -1.25 8.34 11.66
N LEU A 157 -0.77 7.11 11.83
CA LEU A 157 0.64 6.73 11.67
C LEU A 157 0.80 5.71 10.56
N HIS A 158 1.97 5.72 9.96
CA HIS A 158 2.46 4.73 9.00
C HIS A 158 3.77 4.13 9.48
N TYR A 159 4.01 2.86 9.17
CA TYR A 159 5.26 2.16 9.44
C TYR A 159 5.58 1.19 8.30
N VAL A 160 6.83 1.13 7.85
CA VAL A 160 7.34 0.15 6.88
C VAL A 160 8.04 -0.97 7.63
N THR A 161 7.61 -2.23 7.44
CA THR A 161 8.06 -3.36 8.27
C THR A 161 9.42 -3.94 7.89
N ASP A 162 9.91 -3.64 6.70
CA ASP A 162 11.14 -4.23 6.14
C ASP A 162 11.21 -5.77 6.34
N GLY A 163 10.09 -6.45 6.12
CA GLY A 163 10.00 -7.91 6.18
C GLY A 163 9.92 -8.49 7.60
N ALA A 164 9.46 -7.74 8.59
CA ALA A 164 9.25 -8.26 9.94
C ALA A 164 8.28 -9.45 9.93
N ASP A 165 8.58 -10.45 10.75
CA ASP A 165 7.68 -11.57 11.03
C ASP A 165 6.47 -11.13 11.88
N ILE A 166 5.55 -12.05 12.17
CA ILE A 166 4.35 -11.74 12.97
C ILE A 166 4.69 -11.23 14.38
N ALA A 167 5.78 -11.71 14.98
CA ALA A 167 6.17 -11.26 16.32
C ALA A 167 6.71 -9.83 16.27
N GLY A 168 7.58 -9.52 15.30
CA GLY A 168 8.05 -8.17 15.05
C GLY A 168 6.91 -7.22 14.67
N LEU A 169 5.97 -7.68 13.86
CA LEU A 169 4.77 -6.91 13.53
C LEU A 169 3.93 -6.59 14.78
N ALA A 170 3.83 -7.52 15.74
CA ALA A 170 3.14 -7.27 17.00
C ALA A 170 3.81 -6.13 17.78
N GLU A 171 5.13 -6.16 17.91
CA GLU A 171 5.89 -5.10 18.60
C GLU A 171 5.69 -3.74 17.93
N ILE A 172 5.72 -3.70 16.59
CA ILE A 172 5.48 -2.50 15.79
C ILE A 172 4.07 -1.94 16.07
N LEU A 173 3.03 -2.76 15.98
CA LEU A 173 1.64 -2.34 16.20
C LEU A 173 1.40 -1.82 17.61
N PHE A 174 1.97 -2.49 18.64
CA PHE A 174 1.94 -1.99 20.00
C PHE A 174 2.64 -0.63 20.15
N GLY A 175 3.82 -0.47 19.57
CA GLY A 175 4.57 0.78 19.55
C GLY A 175 3.80 1.91 18.88
N MET A 176 3.23 1.66 17.72
CA MET A 176 2.44 2.64 16.98
C MET A 176 1.22 3.12 17.76
N ILE A 177 0.46 2.22 18.41
CA ILE A 177 -0.73 2.59 19.20
C ILE A 177 -0.32 3.35 20.46
N ALA A 178 0.82 2.99 21.08
CA ALA A 178 1.39 3.76 22.18
C ALA A 178 1.73 5.20 21.73
N GLU A 179 2.39 5.36 20.60
CA GLU A 179 2.75 6.66 20.03
C GLU A 179 1.50 7.47 19.64
N MET A 180 0.51 6.85 19.01
CA MET A 180 -0.80 7.48 18.73
C MET A 180 -1.43 8.04 20.01
N THR A 181 -1.30 7.31 21.14
CA THR A 181 -1.82 7.76 22.43
C THR A 181 -1.10 9.01 22.93
N LEU A 182 0.23 9.07 22.78
CA LEU A 182 1.03 10.22 23.18
C LEU A 182 0.74 11.45 22.32
N ILE A 183 0.73 11.29 20.99
CA ILE A 183 0.45 12.37 20.04
C ILE A 183 -0.98 12.90 20.24
N SER A 184 -1.96 12.02 20.40
CA SER A 184 -3.36 12.41 20.60
C SER A 184 -3.55 13.23 21.87
N ARG A 185 -2.82 12.94 22.94
CA ARG A 185 -2.84 13.75 24.17
C ARG A 185 -2.26 15.13 23.95
N ARG A 186 -1.17 15.24 23.16
CA ARG A 186 -0.52 16.53 22.85
C ARG A 186 -1.37 17.41 21.94
N ARG A 187 -2.00 16.81 20.95
CA ARG A 187 -2.85 17.51 19.97
C ARG A 187 -4.28 17.75 20.49
N ALA A 188 -4.74 17.02 21.48
CA ALA A 188 -6.14 16.91 21.88
C ALA A 188 -7.04 16.46 20.71
N GLU A 189 -6.51 15.63 19.81
CA GLU A 189 -7.16 15.08 18.64
C GLU A 189 -6.93 13.58 18.58
N VAL A 190 -7.96 12.81 18.26
CA VAL A 190 -7.84 11.35 18.11
C VAL A 190 -7.48 11.02 16.68
N MET A 191 -6.35 10.36 16.48
CA MET A 191 -5.99 9.79 15.19
C MET A 191 -6.78 8.49 14.97
N SER A 192 -7.27 8.30 13.76
CA SER A 192 -8.25 7.25 13.45
C SER A 192 -7.70 6.14 12.55
N ARG A 193 -6.43 6.23 12.12
CA ARG A 193 -5.84 5.32 11.14
C ARG A 193 -4.48 4.80 11.57
N LEU A 194 -4.24 3.55 11.19
CA LEU A 194 -2.99 2.84 11.36
C LEU A 194 -2.65 2.18 10.01
N SER A 195 -1.47 2.43 9.49
CA SER A 195 -1.03 1.88 8.21
C SER A 195 0.30 1.17 8.37
N VAL A 196 0.39 -0.05 7.86
CA VAL A 196 1.62 -0.85 7.88
C VAL A 196 1.94 -1.27 6.46
N GLY A 197 3.09 -0.83 5.98
CA GLY A 197 3.60 -1.09 4.63
C GLY A 197 4.64 -2.19 4.58
N ASP A 198 4.87 -2.71 3.39
CA ASP A 198 5.91 -3.68 3.05
C ASP A 198 5.84 -4.97 3.88
N VAL A 199 4.61 -5.41 4.21
CA VAL A 199 4.40 -6.63 4.99
C VAL A 199 4.73 -7.84 4.14
N ASP A 200 5.72 -8.63 4.57
CA ASP A 200 6.11 -9.86 3.89
C ASP A 200 5.29 -11.05 4.42
N LEU A 201 4.44 -11.58 3.56
CA LEU A 201 3.61 -12.76 3.84
C LEU A 201 3.87 -13.86 2.79
N THR A 202 5.05 -13.86 2.16
CA THR A 202 5.41 -14.84 1.12
C THR A 202 5.43 -16.28 1.63
N ASP A 203 5.75 -16.50 2.90
CA ASP A 203 5.75 -17.82 3.53
C ASP A 203 4.35 -18.44 3.70
N MET A 204 3.30 -17.71 3.35
CA MET A 204 1.91 -18.18 3.50
C MET A 204 1.41 -19.05 2.33
N ASP A 205 2.28 -19.44 1.40
CA ASP A 205 2.07 -20.44 0.33
C ASP A 205 0.70 -20.39 -0.35
N ASP A 206 0.25 -19.24 -0.82
CA ASP A 206 -1.05 -19.09 -1.49
C ASP A 206 -2.23 -19.83 -0.77
N ASP A 207 -2.07 -20.14 0.54
CA ASP A 207 -3.10 -20.80 1.35
C ASP A 207 -4.05 -19.77 2.01
N PRO A 208 -5.29 -19.69 1.55
CA PRO A 208 -6.27 -18.75 2.11
C PRO A 208 -6.53 -18.93 3.61
N ARG A 209 -6.30 -20.14 4.15
CA ARG A 209 -6.55 -20.42 5.59
C ARG A 209 -5.41 -19.88 6.44
N SER A 210 -4.18 -20.03 5.98
CA SER A 210 -3.00 -19.48 6.66
C SER A 210 -3.05 -17.95 6.66
N LEU A 211 -3.34 -17.35 5.53
CA LEU A 211 -3.48 -15.89 5.42
C LEU A 211 -4.62 -15.34 6.31
N ARG A 212 -5.74 -16.06 6.41
CA ARG A 212 -6.83 -15.67 7.32
C ARG A 212 -6.40 -15.73 8.79
N ARG A 213 -5.68 -16.77 9.20
CA ARG A 213 -5.16 -16.86 10.57
C ARG A 213 -4.22 -15.71 10.92
N VAL A 214 -3.35 -15.33 9.98
CA VAL A 214 -2.48 -14.16 10.15
C VAL A 214 -3.32 -12.89 10.30
N ALA A 215 -4.31 -12.69 9.46
CA ALA A 215 -5.19 -11.53 9.55
C ALA A 215 -5.96 -11.48 10.89
N GLU A 216 -6.44 -12.61 11.39
CA GLU A 216 -7.09 -12.73 12.71
C GLU A 216 -6.10 -12.42 13.84
N THR A 217 -4.87 -12.94 13.77
CA THR A 217 -3.82 -12.63 14.77
C THR A 217 -3.48 -11.14 14.78
N ILE A 218 -3.33 -10.50 13.63
CA ILE A 218 -3.08 -9.05 13.55
C ILE A 218 -4.25 -8.26 14.16
N ASP A 219 -5.48 -8.69 13.91
CA ASP A 219 -6.68 -8.07 14.47
C ASP A 219 -6.70 -8.14 15.99
N GLU A 220 -6.37 -9.31 16.57
CA GLU A 220 -6.26 -9.54 18.02
C GLU A 220 -5.15 -8.67 18.63
N ILE A 221 -3.99 -8.56 17.98
CA ILE A 221 -2.87 -7.72 18.44
C ILE A 221 -3.29 -6.25 18.52
N VAL A 222 -3.94 -5.73 17.49
CA VAL A 222 -4.43 -4.35 17.49
C VAL A 222 -5.45 -4.12 18.60
N GLU A 223 -6.36 -5.06 18.79
CA GLU A 223 -7.37 -4.96 19.87
C GLU A 223 -6.73 -4.97 21.25
N GLU A 224 -5.78 -5.89 21.52
CA GLU A 224 -5.04 -5.94 22.77
C GLU A 224 -4.27 -4.64 23.04
N ALA A 225 -3.57 -4.11 22.04
CA ALA A 225 -2.86 -2.84 22.15
C ALA A 225 -3.83 -1.68 22.47
N CYS A 226 -4.97 -1.61 21.79
CA CYS A 226 -6.00 -0.60 22.06
C CYS A 226 -6.53 -0.68 23.50
N VAL A 227 -6.79 -1.88 24.01
CA VAL A 227 -7.20 -2.08 25.41
C VAL A 227 -6.09 -1.63 26.37
N ARG A 228 -4.84 -2.04 26.13
CA ARG A 228 -3.69 -1.70 26.96
C ARG A 228 -3.45 -0.21 27.10
N PHE A 229 -3.53 0.52 25.97
CA PHE A 229 -3.27 1.96 25.94
C PHE A 229 -4.53 2.82 26.11
N ARG A 230 -5.71 2.18 26.25
CA ARG A 230 -7.02 2.84 26.30
C ARG A 230 -7.24 3.77 25.14
N TYR A 231 -6.86 3.32 23.95
CA TYR A 231 -6.99 4.04 22.70
C TYR A 231 -8.19 3.51 21.89
N PRO A 232 -9.00 4.37 21.28
CA PRO A 232 -10.07 3.89 20.40
C PRO A 232 -9.44 3.15 19.21
N ARG A 233 -10.06 2.05 18.78
CA ARG A 233 -9.55 1.23 17.70
C ARG A 233 -9.44 2.04 16.41
N PRO A 234 -8.23 2.19 15.83
CA PRO A 234 -8.04 2.82 14.52
C PRO A 234 -8.43 1.87 13.39
N ALA A 235 -8.79 2.44 12.24
CA ALA A 235 -8.92 1.68 11.01
C ALA A 235 -7.52 1.28 10.53
N LEU A 236 -7.29 -0.03 10.42
CA LEU A 236 -6.01 -0.60 9.99
C LEU A 236 -5.97 -0.72 8.47
N THR A 237 -4.82 -0.38 7.88
CA THR A 237 -4.46 -0.71 6.50
C THR A 237 -3.19 -1.56 6.51
N ILE A 238 -3.19 -2.67 5.78
CA ILE A 238 -2.03 -3.54 5.57
C ILE A 238 -1.68 -3.49 4.09
N SER A 239 -0.46 -3.09 3.77
CA SER A 239 0.04 -3.08 2.41
C SER A 239 1.09 -4.18 2.25
N PRO A 240 0.75 -5.29 1.57
CA PRO A 240 1.69 -6.37 1.32
C PRO A 240 2.79 -5.92 0.37
N ARG A 241 3.97 -6.52 0.52
CA ARG A 241 5.11 -6.31 -0.38
C ARG A 241 4.72 -6.63 -1.83
N PRO A 242 5.17 -5.87 -2.83
CA PRO A 242 4.84 -6.13 -4.24
C PRO A 242 5.15 -7.56 -4.68
N SER A 243 6.31 -8.12 -4.28
CA SER A 243 6.72 -9.49 -4.59
C SER A 243 5.78 -10.57 -4.03
N THR A 244 5.00 -10.25 -3.00
CA THR A 244 3.98 -11.16 -2.46
C THR A 244 2.75 -11.25 -3.37
N LEU A 245 2.43 -10.18 -4.07
CA LEU A 245 1.25 -10.10 -4.93
C LEU A 245 1.57 -10.47 -6.37
N LEU A 246 2.72 -10.01 -6.85
CA LEU A 246 3.16 -10.20 -8.23
C LEU A 246 4.14 -11.37 -8.31
N PRO A 247 3.97 -12.31 -9.26
CA PRO A 247 4.98 -13.33 -9.51
C PRO A 247 6.30 -12.66 -9.92
N ALA A 248 7.42 -13.29 -9.56
CA ALA A 248 8.72 -12.82 -9.99
C ALA A 248 8.80 -12.88 -11.52
N ALA A 249 9.24 -11.79 -12.14
CA ALA A 249 9.43 -11.69 -13.58
C ALA A 249 10.61 -12.54 -14.05
#